data_bf83ee9aa78f94e4ce6d2dc4d0134719
#
_entry.id   bf83ee9aa78f94e4ce6d2dc4d0134719
#
_cell.length_a   1.000
_cell.length_b   1.000
_cell.length_c   1.000
_cell.angle_alpha   90.00
_cell.angle_beta   90.00
_cell.angle_gamma   90.00
#
_symmetry.space_group_name_H-M   'P 1'
#
loop_
_entity.id
_entity.type
_entity.pdbx_description
1 polymer ?
#
loop_
_entity_poly.entity_id
_entity_poly.type
_entity_poly.pdbx_seq_one_letter_code
_entity_poly.pdbx_strand_id
1 'polypeptide(L)'
;MINWTLTAKFSSLNTRNETTCGTYSKDIGWKIKASTNTLPTLDILKRNFPDLIKDSKCMLCNIENETNEHLWKCPSLMPTIRSTFRELANIAQDILNKDANKINYCITSAIKYSNTFRWSLDDDTEITDNAILLLRCYVPQDLYKSFRSCFNSQKLTIRCLMKFMDISFRLTKQKIWKSRSQEWKKRKDLLGINKKSFKLYRRDRSRRNTRPRVRPDFGYVCPHTISLRNYFNRADLLFIILASSNFLHSGLKLLLKNLIKL
;
A
#
# COMPACT_ATOMS: atom_id res chain seq x y z
N MET A 1 0.54 5.89 -15.32
CA MET A 1 1.92 6.38 -14.94
C MET A 1 1.89 6.87 -13.50
N ILE A 2 2.95 6.58 -12.73
CA ILE A 2 3.09 6.92 -11.29
C ILE A 2 3.93 8.19 -11.14
N ASN A 3 3.53 9.09 -10.25
CA ASN A 3 4.37 10.18 -9.77
C ASN A 3 5.19 9.70 -8.56
N TRP A 4 6.42 9.28 -8.80
CA TRP A 4 7.28 8.67 -7.77
C TRP A 4 7.66 9.64 -6.65
N THR A 5 7.97 10.89 -6.98
CA THR A 5 8.32 11.92 -5.98
C THR A 5 7.18 12.16 -4.98
N LEU A 6 5.96 12.30 -5.48
CA LEU A 6 4.79 12.50 -4.63
C LEU A 6 4.37 11.22 -3.90
N THR A 7 4.58 10.06 -4.51
CA THR A 7 4.35 8.75 -3.86
C THR A 7 5.30 8.57 -2.67
N ALA A 8 6.58 8.87 -2.82
CA ALA A 8 7.55 8.83 -1.73
C ALA A 8 7.17 9.79 -0.60
N LYS A 9 6.76 11.02 -0.96
CA LYS A 9 6.27 12.02 0.01
C LYS A 9 5.03 11.53 0.75
N PHE A 10 4.07 10.90 0.06
CA PHE A 10 2.87 10.35 0.69
C PHE A 10 3.20 9.15 1.59
N SER A 11 4.12 8.28 1.19
CA SER A 11 4.52 7.10 1.98
C SER A 11 5.12 7.50 3.32
N SER A 12 5.89 8.59 3.37
CA SER A 12 6.49 9.14 4.59
C SER A 12 5.60 10.14 5.34
N LEU A 13 4.41 10.46 4.81
CA LEU A 13 3.53 11.45 5.41
C LEU A 13 3.03 11.00 6.79
N ASN A 14 3.41 11.75 7.82
CA ASN A 14 2.87 11.62 9.15
C ASN A 14 1.80 12.70 9.38
N THR A 15 0.55 12.29 9.49
CA THR A 15 -0.59 13.16 9.82
C THR A 15 -0.92 13.15 11.33
N ARG A 16 -0.08 12.47 12.11
CA ARG A 16 -0.17 12.40 13.57
C ARG A 16 0.91 13.27 14.18
N ASN A 17 0.59 13.93 15.27
CA ASN A 17 1.53 14.85 15.94
C ASN A 17 2.72 14.14 16.57
N GLU A 18 2.62 12.83 16.82
CA GLU A 18 3.65 12.03 17.47
C GLU A 18 4.43 11.19 16.47
N THR A 19 5.75 11.31 16.48
CA THR A 19 6.66 10.54 15.60
C THR A 19 6.74 9.05 15.95
N THR A 20 6.48 8.68 17.20
CA THR A 20 6.57 7.30 17.72
C THR A 20 5.22 6.63 17.91
N CYS A 21 4.15 7.20 17.36
CA CYS A 21 2.79 6.66 17.48
C CYS A 21 2.67 5.27 16.84
N GLY A 22 2.25 4.27 17.63
CA GLY A 22 2.03 2.90 17.14
C GLY A 22 0.99 2.81 16.02
N THR A 23 0.04 3.74 15.95
CA THR A 23 -0.94 3.84 14.85
C THR A 23 -0.26 4.30 13.56
N TYR A 24 0.65 5.27 13.64
CA TYR A 24 1.44 5.73 12.50
C TYR A 24 2.28 4.60 11.91
N SER A 25 2.98 3.83 12.76
CA SER A 25 3.75 2.66 12.31
C SER A 25 2.88 1.62 11.59
N LYS A 26 1.67 1.36 12.09
CA LYS A 26 0.70 0.47 11.44
C LYS A 26 0.22 1.01 10.10
N ASP A 27 0.00 2.31 9.99
CA ASP A 27 -0.45 2.96 8.76
C ASP A 27 0.65 2.92 7.69
N ILE A 28 1.91 3.23 8.05
CA ILE A 28 3.06 3.08 7.14
C ILE A 28 3.22 1.62 6.71
N GLY A 29 3.22 0.68 7.65
CA GLY A 29 3.33 -0.74 7.32
C GLY A 29 2.22 -1.23 6.39
N TRP A 30 1.00 -0.68 6.50
CA TRP A 30 -0.07 -1.00 5.58
C TRP A 30 0.16 -0.38 4.19
N LYS A 31 0.53 0.91 4.11
CA LYS A 31 0.84 1.58 2.84
C LYS A 31 1.92 0.83 2.06
N ILE A 32 3.01 0.42 2.73
CA ILE A 32 4.09 -0.35 2.11
C ILE A 32 3.55 -1.69 1.58
N LYS A 33 2.79 -2.43 2.38
CA LYS A 33 2.24 -3.72 1.96
C LYS A 33 1.27 -3.59 0.79
N ALA A 34 0.45 -2.54 0.76
CA ALA A 34 -0.47 -2.28 -0.35
C ALA A 34 0.31 -1.96 -1.64
N SER A 35 1.33 -1.10 -1.56
CA SER A 35 2.13 -0.72 -2.72
C SER A 35 2.97 -1.89 -3.27
N THR A 36 3.52 -2.75 -2.40
CA THR A 36 4.38 -3.88 -2.79
C THR A 36 3.61 -5.19 -3.06
N ASN A 37 2.27 -5.18 -3.10
CA ASN A 37 1.45 -6.40 -3.25
C ASN A 37 1.75 -7.47 -2.19
N THR A 38 2.02 -7.06 -0.94
CA THR A 38 2.33 -7.96 0.18
C THR A 38 1.32 -7.87 1.32
N LEU A 39 0.11 -7.34 1.05
CA LEU A 39 -0.99 -7.45 2.00
C LEU A 39 -1.26 -8.93 2.30
N PRO A 40 -1.60 -9.30 3.54
CA PRO A 40 -1.79 -10.70 3.92
C PRO A 40 -3.11 -11.27 3.37
N THR A 41 -3.17 -11.44 2.05
CA THR A 41 -4.20 -12.17 1.31
C THR A 41 -4.04 -13.67 1.52
N LEU A 42 -5.08 -14.46 1.19
CA LEU A 42 -5.04 -15.92 1.41
C LEU A 42 -3.94 -16.61 0.61
N ASP A 43 -3.63 -16.11 -0.58
CA ASP A 43 -2.49 -16.59 -1.38
C ASP A 43 -1.16 -16.45 -0.60
N ILE A 44 -0.88 -15.26 -0.05
CA ILE A 44 0.32 -15.03 0.76
C ILE A 44 0.29 -15.83 2.06
N LEU A 45 -0.88 -15.93 2.71
CA LEU A 45 -1.01 -16.71 3.93
C LEU A 45 -0.81 -18.21 3.69
N LYS A 46 -1.37 -18.77 2.60
CA LYS A 46 -1.15 -20.16 2.19
C LYS A 46 0.32 -20.44 1.90
N ARG A 47 0.98 -19.57 1.14
CA ARG A 47 2.41 -19.69 0.83
C ARG A 47 3.29 -19.69 2.10
N ASN A 48 2.96 -18.84 3.08
CA ASN A 48 3.73 -18.71 4.31
C ASN A 48 3.36 -19.76 5.38
N PHE A 49 2.14 -20.28 5.35
CA PHE A 49 1.57 -21.19 6.35
C PHE A 49 0.74 -22.31 5.68
N PRO A 50 1.34 -23.12 4.78
CA PRO A 50 0.62 -24.09 3.96
C PRO A 50 -0.12 -25.15 4.78
N ASP A 51 0.39 -25.52 5.96
CA ASP A 51 -0.27 -26.51 6.82
C ASP A 51 -1.49 -25.93 7.55
N LEU A 52 -1.50 -24.60 7.79
CA LEU A 52 -2.62 -23.92 8.44
C LEU A 52 -3.68 -23.45 7.45
N ILE A 53 -3.24 -23.00 6.28
CA ILE A 53 -4.11 -22.42 5.25
C ILE A 53 -4.09 -23.33 4.02
N LYS A 54 -5.08 -24.23 3.94
CA LYS A 54 -5.19 -25.21 2.84
C LYS A 54 -5.70 -24.60 1.55
N ASP A 55 -6.61 -23.62 1.65
CA ASP A 55 -7.29 -23.03 0.53
C ASP A 55 -7.00 -21.54 0.42
N SER A 56 -6.78 -21.08 -0.80
CA SER A 56 -6.52 -19.66 -1.14
C SER A 56 -7.68 -18.98 -1.86
N LYS A 57 -8.82 -19.66 -2.04
CA LYS A 57 -10.00 -19.06 -2.67
C LYS A 57 -10.51 -17.85 -1.90
N CYS A 58 -10.86 -16.81 -2.64
CA CYS A 58 -11.35 -15.56 -2.08
C CYS A 58 -12.59 -15.81 -1.19
N MET A 59 -12.53 -15.34 0.04
CA MET A 59 -13.60 -15.50 1.02
C MET A 59 -14.88 -14.75 0.67
N LEU A 60 -14.78 -13.75 -0.22
CA LEU A 60 -15.87 -12.86 -0.54
C LEU A 60 -16.63 -13.31 -1.76
N CYS A 61 -15.95 -13.70 -2.84
CA CYS A 61 -16.60 -14.14 -4.08
C CYS A 61 -16.58 -15.66 -4.28
N ASN A 62 -15.68 -16.39 -3.63
CA ASN A 62 -15.45 -17.84 -3.79
C ASN A 62 -15.13 -18.32 -5.23
N ILE A 63 -14.81 -17.40 -6.14
CA ILE A 63 -14.55 -17.69 -7.55
C ILE A 63 -13.07 -17.94 -7.78
N GLU A 64 -12.22 -16.96 -7.48
CA GLU A 64 -10.78 -16.95 -7.76
C GLU A 64 -9.94 -17.02 -6.49
N ASN A 65 -8.64 -17.26 -6.65
CA ASN A 65 -7.69 -17.15 -5.54
C ASN A 65 -7.59 -15.70 -5.06
N GLU A 66 -7.57 -15.50 -3.73
CA GLU A 66 -7.41 -14.17 -3.14
C GLU A 66 -5.95 -13.72 -3.23
N THR A 67 -5.56 -13.19 -4.38
CA THR A 67 -4.29 -12.49 -4.59
C THR A 67 -4.41 -11.01 -4.24
N ASN A 68 -3.29 -10.29 -4.18
CA ASN A 68 -3.33 -8.84 -3.99
C ASN A 68 -3.95 -8.10 -5.19
N GLU A 69 -3.90 -8.67 -6.39
CA GLU A 69 -4.55 -8.11 -7.58
C GLU A 69 -6.06 -8.37 -7.54
N HIS A 70 -6.46 -9.62 -7.27
CA HIS A 70 -7.85 -9.99 -7.14
C HIS A 70 -8.58 -9.15 -6.09
N LEU A 71 -7.93 -8.83 -4.97
CA LEU A 71 -8.51 -8.00 -3.91
C LEU A 71 -9.13 -6.70 -4.45
N TRP A 72 -8.45 -6.04 -5.39
CA TRP A 72 -8.89 -4.77 -5.97
C TRP A 72 -9.87 -4.93 -7.14
N LYS A 73 -10.01 -6.14 -7.66
CA LYS A 73 -10.92 -6.49 -8.76
C LYS A 73 -12.02 -7.48 -8.33
N CYS A 74 -12.09 -7.83 -7.05
CA CYS A 74 -13.05 -8.80 -6.54
C CYS A 74 -14.50 -8.36 -6.83
N PRO A 75 -15.30 -9.17 -7.53
CA PRO A 75 -16.69 -8.83 -7.87
C PRO A 75 -17.54 -8.45 -6.65
N SER A 76 -17.37 -9.16 -5.54
CA SER A 76 -18.11 -8.90 -4.30
C SER A 76 -17.69 -7.59 -3.60
N LEU A 77 -16.48 -7.07 -3.86
CA LEU A 77 -16.02 -5.78 -3.32
C LEU A 77 -16.26 -4.63 -4.29
N MET A 78 -16.49 -4.91 -5.56
CA MET A 78 -16.60 -3.88 -6.61
C MET A 78 -17.65 -2.81 -6.30
N PRO A 79 -18.87 -3.12 -5.84
CA PRO A 79 -19.85 -2.11 -5.46
C PRO A 79 -19.33 -1.16 -4.35
N THR A 80 -18.63 -1.71 -3.36
CA THR A 80 -18.04 -0.93 -2.26
C THR A 80 -16.87 -0.07 -2.75
N ILE A 81 -16.01 -0.61 -3.63
CA ILE A 81 -14.90 0.13 -4.23
C ILE A 81 -15.45 1.28 -5.06
N ARG A 82 -16.43 1.04 -5.91
CA ARG A 82 -17.09 2.02 -6.76
C ARG A 82 -17.74 3.16 -5.95
N SER A 83 -18.53 2.81 -4.95
CA SER A 83 -19.11 3.77 -4.02
C SER A 83 -18.04 4.62 -3.31
N THR A 84 -16.92 3.99 -2.90
CA THR A 84 -15.80 4.70 -2.28
C THR A 84 -15.16 5.69 -3.25
N PHE A 85 -15.02 5.34 -4.54
CA PHE A 85 -14.47 6.25 -5.55
C PHE A 85 -15.40 7.42 -5.86
N ARG A 86 -16.72 7.22 -5.88
CA ARG A 86 -17.72 8.31 -6.01
C ARG A 86 -17.58 9.30 -4.85
N GLU A 87 -17.46 8.79 -3.62
CA GLU A 87 -17.21 9.60 -2.43
C GLU A 87 -15.87 10.36 -2.50
N LEU A 88 -14.79 9.67 -2.92
CA LEU A 88 -13.47 10.28 -3.08
C LEU A 88 -13.47 11.38 -4.15
N ALA A 89 -14.21 11.23 -5.22
CA ALA A 89 -14.35 12.28 -6.24
C ALA A 89 -15.01 13.55 -5.65
N ASN A 90 -16.05 13.38 -4.82
CA ASN A 90 -16.68 14.50 -4.13
C ASN A 90 -15.72 15.15 -3.12
N ILE A 91 -15.01 14.36 -2.32
CA ILE A 91 -14.02 14.86 -1.36
C ILE A 91 -12.90 15.63 -2.05
N ALA A 92 -12.42 15.14 -3.20
CA ALA A 92 -11.41 15.85 -3.99
C ALA A 92 -11.94 17.21 -4.46
N GLN A 93 -13.17 17.25 -4.94
CA GLN A 93 -13.84 18.50 -5.35
C GLN A 93 -13.99 19.47 -4.17
N ASP A 94 -14.39 19.00 -2.99
CA ASP A 94 -14.53 19.81 -1.77
C ASP A 94 -13.18 20.39 -1.31
N ILE A 95 -12.10 19.59 -1.35
CA ILE A 95 -10.76 20.06 -1.02
C ILE A 95 -10.32 21.16 -1.98
N LEU A 96 -10.57 20.97 -3.28
CA LEU A 96 -10.21 21.94 -4.30
C LEU A 96 -11.01 23.24 -4.13
N ASN A 97 -12.30 23.16 -3.87
CA ASN A 97 -13.17 24.34 -3.69
C ASN A 97 -12.82 25.16 -2.45
N LYS A 98 -12.44 24.49 -1.35
CA LYS A 98 -12.11 25.18 -0.08
C LYS A 98 -10.80 25.95 -0.12
N ASP A 99 -9.80 25.41 -0.82
CA ASP A 99 -8.44 25.97 -0.83
C ASP A 99 -8.21 26.89 -2.04
N ALA A 100 -9.22 27.10 -2.87
CA ALA A 100 -9.12 27.86 -4.12
C ALA A 100 -9.84 29.19 -4.00
N ASN A 101 -9.09 30.28 -3.90
CA ASN A 101 -9.65 31.62 -3.75
C ASN A 101 -10.41 32.15 -4.99
N LYS A 102 -10.34 31.50 -6.15
CA LYS A 102 -11.05 31.84 -7.41
C LYS A 102 -10.98 30.70 -8.41
N ILE A 103 -11.43 29.50 -8.06
CA ILE A 103 -11.45 28.43 -9.06
C ILE A 103 -12.76 28.44 -9.81
N ASN A 104 -12.65 28.30 -11.13
CA ASN A 104 -13.77 28.03 -11.97
C ASN A 104 -14.41 26.69 -11.56
N TYR A 105 -15.66 26.71 -11.16
CA TYR A 105 -16.44 25.53 -10.75
C TYR A 105 -16.38 24.38 -11.76
N CYS A 106 -16.26 24.68 -13.04
CA CYS A 106 -16.12 23.68 -14.10
C CYS A 106 -14.84 22.86 -13.97
N ILE A 107 -13.73 23.45 -13.49
CA ILE A 107 -12.43 22.75 -13.36
C ILE A 107 -12.49 21.76 -12.20
N THR A 108 -13.09 22.14 -11.09
CA THR A 108 -13.22 21.23 -9.93
C THR A 108 -14.19 20.09 -10.21
N SER A 109 -15.25 20.35 -10.96
CA SER A 109 -16.20 19.32 -11.39
C SER A 109 -15.54 18.31 -12.34
N ALA A 110 -14.62 18.76 -13.19
CA ALA A 110 -13.92 17.90 -14.16
C ALA A 110 -13.11 16.78 -13.52
N ILE A 111 -12.78 16.89 -12.22
CA ILE A 111 -12.03 15.83 -11.52
C ILE A 111 -12.79 14.49 -11.52
N LYS A 112 -14.14 14.55 -11.47
CA LYS A 112 -14.99 13.35 -11.53
C LYS A 112 -14.84 12.58 -12.84
N TYR A 113 -14.50 13.28 -13.92
CA TYR A 113 -14.33 12.70 -15.25
C TYR A 113 -12.89 12.35 -15.58
N SER A 114 -11.95 12.53 -14.62
CA SER A 114 -10.57 12.10 -14.79
C SER A 114 -10.47 10.57 -14.91
N ASN A 115 -9.38 10.07 -15.52
CA ASN A 115 -9.15 8.63 -15.65
C ASN A 115 -9.11 7.88 -14.30
N THR A 116 -8.88 8.59 -13.21
CA THR A 116 -8.88 7.99 -11.86
C THR A 116 -10.31 7.74 -11.36
N PHE A 117 -11.28 8.57 -11.72
CA PHE A 117 -12.62 8.51 -11.12
C PHE A 117 -13.75 8.14 -12.08
N ARG A 118 -13.65 8.48 -13.38
CA ARG A 118 -14.77 8.37 -14.33
C ARG A 118 -15.38 6.96 -14.40
N TRP A 119 -14.56 5.93 -14.25
CA TRP A 119 -15.02 4.52 -14.25
C TRP A 119 -16.05 4.24 -13.16
N SER A 120 -16.04 5.00 -12.07
CA SER A 120 -16.96 4.81 -10.94
C SER A 120 -18.34 5.43 -11.18
N LEU A 121 -18.50 6.25 -12.23
CA LEU A 121 -19.77 6.90 -12.57
C LEU A 121 -20.73 5.94 -13.28
N ASP A 122 -20.19 4.98 -14.01
CA ASP A 122 -20.90 3.97 -14.75
C ASP A 122 -20.63 2.58 -14.14
N ASP A 123 -21.71 1.82 -13.90
CA ASP A 123 -21.59 0.54 -13.20
C ASP A 123 -21.04 -0.58 -14.11
N ASP A 124 -21.14 -0.43 -15.42
CA ASP A 124 -20.65 -1.41 -16.41
C ASP A 124 -19.15 -1.20 -16.75
N THR A 125 -18.56 -0.07 -16.36
CA THR A 125 -17.17 0.23 -16.67
C THR A 125 -16.21 -0.48 -15.72
N GLU A 126 -15.16 -1.11 -16.25
CA GLU A 126 -14.11 -1.74 -15.45
C GLU A 126 -13.25 -0.71 -14.69
N ILE A 127 -12.70 -1.14 -13.56
CA ILE A 127 -11.78 -0.33 -12.75
C ILE A 127 -10.51 -0.01 -13.55
N THR A 128 -10.12 1.26 -13.58
CA THR A 128 -8.93 1.71 -14.31
C THR A 128 -7.63 1.42 -13.54
N ASP A 129 -6.51 1.32 -14.27
CA ASP A 129 -5.19 1.18 -13.66
C ASP A 129 -4.86 2.35 -12.71
N ASN A 130 -5.27 3.57 -13.03
CA ASN A 130 -5.07 4.73 -12.15
C ASN A 130 -5.84 4.59 -10.84
N ALA A 131 -7.04 4.02 -10.86
CA ALA A 131 -7.80 3.71 -9.67
C ALA A 131 -7.11 2.63 -8.82
N ILE A 132 -6.61 1.56 -9.46
CA ILE A 132 -5.84 0.51 -8.78
C ILE A 132 -4.56 1.09 -8.16
N LEU A 133 -3.84 1.97 -8.86
CA LEU A 133 -2.67 2.65 -8.30
C LEU A 133 -3.03 3.46 -7.05
N LEU A 134 -4.15 4.17 -7.05
CA LEU A 134 -4.62 4.93 -5.89
C LEU A 134 -4.93 4.00 -4.69
N LEU A 135 -5.63 2.87 -4.92
CA LEU A 135 -5.90 1.85 -3.89
C LEU A 135 -4.61 1.26 -3.31
N ARG A 136 -3.57 1.13 -4.13
CA ARG A 136 -2.24 0.68 -3.74
C ARG A 136 -1.35 1.78 -3.14
N CYS A 137 -1.92 2.91 -2.77
CA CYS A 137 -1.20 4.04 -2.17
C CYS A 137 -0.15 4.70 -3.07
N TYR A 138 -0.24 4.54 -4.38
CA TYR A 138 0.53 5.34 -5.34
C TYR A 138 -0.21 6.63 -5.69
N VAL A 139 0.54 7.64 -6.09
CA VAL A 139 0.00 8.88 -6.63
C VAL A 139 -0.01 8.78 -8.17
N PRO A 140 -1.19 8.59 -8.80
CA PRO A 140 -1.29 8.60 -10.26
C PRO A 140 -0.89 9.97 -10.82
N GLN A 141 -0.15 9.99 -11.92
CA GLN A 141 0.25 11.24 -12.57
C GLN A 141 -0.96 12.04 -13.08
N ASP A 142 -1.99 11.35 -13.51
CA ASP A 142 -3.26 11.95 -13.93
C ASP A 142 -3.91 12.73 -12.78
N LEU A 143 -3.99 12.10 -11.61
CA LEU A 143 -4.52 12.74 -10.41
C LEU A 143 -3.73 14.00 -10.04
N TYR A 144 -2.39 13.95 -10.09
CA TYR A 144 -1.57 15.13 -9.85
C TYR A 144 -1.85 16.24 -10.87
N LYS A 145 -1.96 15.91 -12.16
CA LYS A 145 -2.30 16.87 -13.22
C LYS A 145 -3.66 17.53 -12.97
N SER A 146 -4.67 16.76 -12.59
CA SER A 146 -6.01 17.27 -12.25
C SER A 146 -5.97 18.24 -11.08
N PHE A 147 -5.19 17.95 -10.02
CA PHE A 147 -5.00 18.89 -8.91
C PHE A 147 -4.18 20.11 -9.35
N ARG A 148 -3.16 19.91 -10.19
CA ARG A 148 -2.27 21.01 -10.63
C ARG A 148 -2.98 22.01 -11.52
N SER A 149 -3.93 21.58 -12.34
CA SER A 149 -4.73 22.47 -13.19
C SER A 149 -5.65 23.41 -12.37
N CYS A 150 -5.95 23.06 -11.12
CA CYS A 150 -6.79 23.86 -10.25
C CYS A 150 -6.04 24.98 -9.50
N PHE A 151 -4.71 24.95 -9.43
CA PHE A 151 -3.93 25.88 -8.62
C PHE A 151 -2.74 26.45 -9.39
N ASN A 152 -2.45 27.75 -9.21
CA ASN A 152 -1.25 28.38 -9.72
C ASN A 152 0.00 27.99 -8.91
N SER A 153 -0.17 27.70 -7.63
CA SER A 153 0.92 27.35 -6.71
C SER A 153 1.15 25.84 -6.62
N GLN A 154 2.36 25.38 -6.95
CA GLN A 154 2.75 23.99 -6.76
C GLN A 154 2.72 23.55 -5.29
N LYS A 155 3.11 24.44 -4.36
CA LYS A 155 3.08 24.17 -2.91
C LYS A 155 1.66 23.89 -2.42
N LEU A 156 0.69 24.68 -2.89
CA LEU A 156 -0.72 24.50 -2.57
C LEU A 156 -1.26 23.20 -3.19
N THR A 157 -0.97 22.94 -4.46
CA THR A 157 -1.33 21.68 -5.13
C THR A 157 -0.87 20.46 -4.33
N ILE A 158 0.41 20.44 -3.92
CA ILE A 158 0.95 19.32 -3.17
C ILE A 158 0.27 19.18 -1.80
N ARG A 159 0.01 20.28 -1.11
CA ARG A 159 -0.68 20.26 0.19
C ARG A 159 -2.08 19.65 0.06
N CYS A 160 -2.88 20.11 -0.90
CA CYS A 160 -4.24 19.62 -1.14
C CYS A 160 -4.24 18.15 -1.57
N LEU A 161 -3.31 17.77 -2.47
CA LEU A 161 -3.17 16.40 -2.91
C LEU A 161 -2.76 15.47 -1.76
N MET A 162 -1.82 15.84 -0.88
CA MET A 162 -1.44 15.02 0.27
C MET A 162 -2.60 14.85 1.26
N LYS A 163 -3.41 15.90 1.48
CA LYS A 163 -4.64 15.81 2.28
C LYS A 163 -5.63 14.82 1.67
N PHE A 164 -5.85 14.90 0.35
CA PHE A 164 -6.70 13.96 -0.37
C PHE A 164 -6.17 12.53 -0.26
N MET A 165 -4.88 12.31 -0.47
CA MET A 165 -4.25 10.98 -0.39
C MET A 165 -4.38 10.34 1.00
N ASP A 166 -4.29 11.13 2.08
CA ASP A 166 -4.51 10.62 3.45
C ASP A 166 -5.96 10.18 3.67
N ILE A 167 -6.92 10.95 3.17
CA ILE A 167 -8.34 10.58 3.25
C ILE A 167 -8.62 9.33 2.41
N SER A 168 -8.11 9.28 1.18
CA SER A 168 -8.24 8.11 0.29
C SER A 168 -7.71 6.83 0.95
N PHE A 169 -6.51 6.90 1.53
CA PHE A 169 -5.92 5.79 2.28
C PHE A 169 -6.81 5.32 3.43
N ARG A 170 -7.33 6.25 4.23
CA ARG A 170 -8.19 5.91 5.39
C ARG A 170 -9.49 5.25 4.95
N LEU A 171 -10.15 5.79 3.93
CA LEU A 171 -11.39 5.22 3.39
C LEU A 171 -11.15 3.83 2.79
N THR A 172 -10.10 3.63 2.00
CA THR A 172 -9.71 2.33 1.46
C THR A 172 -9.51 1.31 2.57
N LYS A 173 -8.76 1.68 3.61
CA LYS A 173 -8.51 0.81 4.75
C LYS A 173 -9.78 0.51 5.55
N GLN A 174 -10.64 1.50 5.74
CA GLN A 174 -11.85 1.37 6.55
C GLN A 174 -12.97 0.63 5.83
N LYS A 175 -13.23 0.92 4.56
CA LYS A 175 -14.36 0.36 3.82
C LYS A 175 -14.02 -0.97 3.16
N ILE A 176 -12.86 -1.05 2.51
CA ILE A 176 -12.49 -2.22 1.71
C ILE A 176 -11.72 -3.24 2.56
N TRP A 177 -10.59 -2.82 3.13
CA TRP A 177 -9.73 -3.74 3.88
C TRP A 177 -10.36 -4.25 5.17
N LYS A 178 -11.12 -3.42 5.88
CA LYS A 178 -11.80 -3.82 7.12
C LYS A 178 -12.88 -4.87 6.85
N SER A 179 -13.66 -4.73 5.79
CA SER A 179 -14.67 -5.71 5.37
C SER A 179 -14.02 -7.08 5.13
N ARG A 180 -12.99 -7.12 4.29
CA ARG A 180 -12.21 -8.34 4.05
C ARG A 180 -11.62 -8.93 5.33
N SER A 181 -11.10 -8.08 6.23
CA SER A 181 -10.51 -8.52 7.50
C SER A 181 -11.54 -9.12 8.47
N GLN A 182 -12.78 -8.66 8.43
CA GLN A 182 -13.89 -9.23 9.20
C GLN A 182 -14.23 -10.64 8.73
N GLU A 183 -14.32 -10.86 7.42
CA GLU A 183 -14.53 -12.20 6.86
C GLU A 183 -13.35 -13.14 7.16
N TRP A 184 -12.12 -12.65 7.09
CA TRP A 184 -10.96 -13.43 7.51
C TRP A 184 -11.03 -13.80 9.00
N LYS A 185 -11.50 -12.91 9.86
CA LYS A 185 -11.69 -13.24 11.30
C LYS A 185 -12.70 -14.37 11.47
N LYS A 186 -13.87 -14.29 10.83
CA LYS A 186 -14.88 -15.37 10.86
C LYS A 186 -14.30 -16.71 10.39
N ARG A 187 -13.60 -16.71 9.24
CA ARG A 187 -12.99 -17.93 8.70
C ARG A 187 -11.93 -18.52 9.63
N LYS A 188 -11.09 -17.68 10.26
CA LYS A 188 -10.13 -18.16 11.26
C LYS A 188 -10.80 -18.82 12.45
N ASP A 189 -11.87 -18.22 12.94
CA ASP A 189 -12.61 -18.74 14.09
C ASP A 189 -13.22 -20.09 13.75
N LEU A 190 -13.80 -20.28 12.54
CA LEU A 190 -14.30 -21.56 12.04
C LEU A 190 -13.21 -22.62 11.89
N LEU A 191 -11.99 -22.22 11.49
CA LEU A 191 -10.84 -23.12 11.34
C LEU A 191 -10.09 -23.39 12.66
N GLY A 192 -10.50 -22.78 13.77
CA GLY A 192 -9.79 -22.87 15.05
C GLY A 192 -8.40 -22.23 15.04
N ILE A 193 -8.11 -21.37 14.07
CA ILE A 193 -6.81 -20.75 13.90
C ILE A 193 -6.70 -19.47 14.72
N ASN A 194 -5.73 -19.42 15.64
CA ASN A 194 -5.50 -18.27 16.49
C ASN A 194 -4.05 -17.73 16.36
N LYS A 195 -3.73 -16.67 17.11
CA LYS A 195 -2.37 -16.09 17.10
C LYS A 195 -1.28 -17.09 17.57
N LYS A 196 -1.62 -18.02 18.48
CA LYS A 196 -0.69 -19.04 18.96
C LYS A 196 -0.37 -20.03 17.84
N SER A 197 -1.35 -20.42 17.02
CA SER A 197 -1.16 -21.31 15.86
C SER A 197 -0.06 -20.78 14.92
N PHE A 198 -0.12 -19.50 14.55
CA PHE A 198 0.90 -18.88 13.69
C PHE A 198 2.29 -18.78 14.35
N LYS A 199 2.34 -18.51 15.68
CA LYS A 199 3.61 -18.44 16.42
C LYS A 199 4.26 -19.82 16.53
N LEU A 200 3.48 -20.86 16.84
CA LEU A 200 3.95 -22.23 16.94
C LEU A 200 4.46 -22.74 15.59
N TYR A 201 3.70 -22.49 14.51
CA TYR A 201 4.08 -22.87 13.16
C TYR A 201 5.46 -22.30 12.76
N ARG A 202 5.73 -21.03 13.05
CA ARG A 202 7.03 -20.39 12.76
C ARG A 202 8.17 -21.03 13.56
N ARG A 203 7.92 -21.33 14.84
CA ARG A 203 8.92 -21.95 15.71
C ARG A 203 9.29 -23.36 15.25
N ASP A 204 8.30 -24.15 14.88
CA ASP A 204 8.51 -25.53 14.42
C ASP A 204 9.19 -25.56 13.05
N ARG A 205 8.84 -24.65 12.14
CA ARG A 205 9.52 -24.50 10.85
C ARG A 205 10.99 -24.07 11.04
N SER A 206 11.25 -23.16 11.96
CA SER A 206 12.63 -22.76 12.30
C SER A 206 13.44 -23.94 12.82
N ARG A 207 12.86 -24.79 13.66
CA ARG A 207 13.50 -26.00 14.18
C ARG A 207 13.75 -27.05 13.10
N ARG A 208 12.83 -27.26 12.15
CA ARG A 208 12.98 -28.19 11.02
C ARG A 208 14.07 -27.74 10.04
N ASN A 209 14.28 -26.45 9.88
CA ASN A 209 15.29 -25.87 8.98
C ASN A 209 16.67 -25.73 9.62
N THR A 210 16.84 -26.02 10.91
CA THR A 210 18.15 -26.17 11.55
C THR A 210 18.77 -27.53 11.16
N ARG A 211 19.02 -27.79 9.88
CA ARG A 211 20.10 -28.68 9.50
C ARG A 211 21.38 -28.07 10.06
N PRO A 212 22.25 -28.88 10.69
CA PRO A 212 23.54 -28.37 11.14
C PRO A 212 24.19 -27.71 9.89
N ARG A 213 24.32 -26.39 9.91
CA ARG A 213 25.16 -25.72 8.93
C ARG A 213 26.57 -26.27 9.19
N VAL A 214 26.97 -27.20 8.35
CA VAL A 214 28.41 -27.49 8.20
C VAL A 214 28.97 -26.13 7.81
N ARG A 215 29.65 -25.50 8.75
CA ARG A 215 30.38 -24.25 8.48
C ARG A 215 31.50 -24.64 7.53
N PRO A 216 31.48 -24.19 6.26
CA PRO A 216 32.73 -24.21 5.52
C PRO A 216 33.64 -23.26 6.26
N ASP A 217 34.85 -23.70 6.48
CA ASP A 217 35.92 -22.97 7.17
C ASP A 217 36.44 -21.84 6.30
N PHE A 218 35.57 -20.89 5.98
CA PHE A 218 35.90 -19.66 5.29
C PHE A 218 35.78 -18.51 6.27
N GLY A 219 36.88 -17.79 6.41
CA GLY A 219 37.03 -16.66 7.31
C GLY A 219 35.83 -15.73 7.32
N TYR A 220 35.53 -15.21 8.46
CA TYR A 220 34.35 -14.42 8.82
C TYR A 220 34.11 -13.29 7.81
N VAL A 221 33.35 -13.55 6.76
CA VAL A 221 32.80 -12.52 5.89
C VAL A 221 31.38 -12.26 6.39
N CYS A 222 31.16 -11.04 6.91
CA CYS A 222 29.87 -10.61 7.40
C CYS A 222 28.78 -10.89 6.35
N PRO A 223 27.72 -11.67 6.67
CA PRO A 223 26.69 -12.05 5.70
C PRO A 223 25.98 -10.87 5.05
N HIS A 224 26.07 -9.68 5.64
CA HIS A 224 25.46 -8.45 5.12
C HIS A 224 26.22 -7.84 3.94
N THR A 225 27.46 -8.23 3.66
CA THR A 225 28.27 -7.65 2.57
C THR A 225 28.19 -8.40 1.25
N ILE A 226 27.80 -9.68 1.25
CA ILE A 226 27.81 -10.52 0.02
C ILE A 226 26.45 -10.55 -0.68
N SER A 227 25.33 -10.40 0.03
CA SER A 227 24.00 -10.57 -0.55
C SER A 227 23.49 -9.37 -1.33
N LEU A 228 24.05 -8.18 -1.16
CA LEU A 228 23.50 -6.95 -1.75
C LEU A 228 23.96 -6.68 -3.20
N ARG A 229 25.01 -7.34 -3.68
CA ARG A 229 25.55 -7.05 -5.02
C ARG A 229 24.86 -7.80 -6.18
N ASN A 230 24.19 -8.93 -5.92
CA ASN A 230 23.74 -9.81 -6.99
C ASN A 230 22.22 -9.92 -7.17
N TYR A 231 21.38 -9.26 -6.36
CA TYR A 231 19.94 -9.53 -6.40
C TYR A 231 19.01 -8.34 -6.58
N PHE A 232 19.51 -7.09 -6.64
CA PHE A 232 18.59 -5.94 -6.71
C PHE A 232 18.97 -4.94 -7.79
N ASN A 233 18.01 -4.66 -8.68
CA ASN A 233 17.99 -3.44 -9.46
C ASN A 233 17.88 -2.23 -8.51
N ARG A 234 18.47 -1.09 -8.87
CA ARG A 234 18.54 0.15 -8.05
C ARG A 234 17.18 0.58 -7.46
N ALA A 235 16.08 0.26 -8.13
CA ALA A 235 14.72 0.57 -7.66
C ALA A 235 14.30 -0.28 -6.45
N ASP A 236 14.68 -1.57 -6.41
CA ASP A 236 14.31 -2.48 -5.32
C ASP A 236 15.07 -2.17 -4.03
N LEU A 237 16.29 -1.65 -4.14
CA LEU A 237 17.11 -1.24 -3.00
C LEU A 237 16.48 -0.06 -2.23
N LEU A 238 15.92 0.90 -2.95
CA LEU A 238 15.23 2.05 -2.35
C LEU A 238 13.97 1.61 -1.57
N PHE A 239 13.26 0.60 -2.07
CA PHE A 239 12.07 0.05 -1.41
C PHE A 239 12.41 -0.72 -0.13
N ILE A 240 13.49 -1.49 -0.12
CA ILE A 240 13.94 -2.24 1.06
C ILE A 240 14.44 -1.29 2.15
N ILE A 241 15.12 -0.23 1.77
CA ILE A 241 15.58 0.81 2.70
C ILE A 241 14.41 1.54 3.35
N LEU A 242 13.35 1.83 2.60
CA LEU A 242 12.14 2.46 3.11
C LEU A 242 11.27 1.50 3.98
N ALA A 243 11.44 0.18 3.81
CA ALA A 243 10.64 -0.84 4.49
C ALA A 243 11.22 -1.29 5.86
N SER A 244 12.48 -1.03 6.16
CA SER A 244 13.06 -1.43 7.43
C SER A 244 12.92 -0.31 8.48
N SER A 245 12.10 -0.56 9.49
CA SER A 245 11.84 0.38 10.60
C SER A 245 13.08 0.75 11.43
N ASN A 246 14.14 -0.06 11.37
CA ASN A 246 15.40 0.20 12.08
C ASN A 246 16.37 1.09 11.32
N PHE A 247 16.11 1.36 10.04
CA PHE A 247 16.99 2.16 9.19
C PHE A 247 16.75 3.67 9.31
N LEU A 248 15.58 4.06 9.81
CA LEU A 248 15.17 5.48 9.89
C LEU A 248 16.00 6.32 10.88
N HIS A 249 16.71 5.71 11.82
CA HIS A 249 17.46 6.46 12.84
C HIS A 249 18.98 6.58 12.59
N SER A 250 19.62 5.71 11.83
CA SER A 250 21.09 5.72 11.72
C SER A 250 21.66 5.69 10.30
N GLY A 251 20.89 5.29 9.28
CA GLY A 251 21.43 4.99 7.95
C GLY A 251 21.22 6.06 6.88
N LEU A 252 20.15 6.85 6.97
CA LEU A 252 19.76 7.78 5.90
C LEU A 252 20.77 8.94 5.69
N LYS A 253 21.38 9.41 6.78
CA LYS A 253 22.41 10.48 6.72
C LYS A 253 23.71 10.03 6.05
N LEU A 254 24.08 8.74 6.16
CA LEU A 254 25.30 8.20 5.59
C LEU A 254 25.15 7.90 4.09
N LEU A 255 24.00 7.41 3.66
CA LEU A 255 23.73 7.06 2.27
C LEU A 255 23.50 8.28 1.37
N LEU A 256 22.82 9.30 1.86
CA LEU A 256 22.63 10.54 1.12
C LEU A 256 23.95 11.29 0.90
N LYS A 257 24.91 11.24 1.84
CA LYS A 257 26.26 11.82 1.65
C LYS A 257 27.08 11.10 0.58
N ASN A 258 26.86 9.81 0.35
CA ASN A 258 27.61 9.03 -0.64
C ASN A 258 26.95 9.05 -2.03
N LEU A 259 25.65 9.39 -2.14
CA LEU A 259 24.93 9.53 -3.42
C LEU A 259 25.11 10.91 -4.07
N ILE A 260 25.49 11.93 -3.29
CA ILE A 260 25.76 13.31 -3.78
C ILE A 260 27.21 13.46 -4.30
N LYS A 261 28.06 12.44 -4.06
CA LYS A 261 29.47 12.44 -4.53
C LYS A 261 29.72 11.55 -5.75
N LEU A 262 28.69 11.04 -6.39
CA LEU A 262 28.69 10.39 -7.70
C LEU A 262 27.84 11.16 -8.69
#